data_43e1f02b55381e97be8abdc58efa2627
#
_entry.id   43e1f02b55381e97be8abdc58efa2627
#
_cell.length_a   1.000
_cell.length_b   1.000
_cell.length_c   1.000
_cell.angle_alpha   90.00
_cell.angle_beta   90.00
_cell.angle_gamma   90.00
#
_symmetry.space_group_name_H-M   'P 1'
#
loop_
_entity.id
_entity.type
_entity.pdbx_description
1 polymer ?
#
loop_
_entity_poly.entity_id
_entity_poly.type
_entity_poly.pdbx_seq_one_letter_code
_entity_poly.pdbx_strand_id
1 'polypeptide(L)'
;MRSNRDLAARLREVRVAIYGVHGGPELARLLGLPYRTWFNYEQGIKIPGEILLAFVVATGADPCWLLNGEGPMFRCRREADPVARIS
;
A
#
# COMPACT_ATOMS: atom_id res chain seq x y z
N MET A 1 -7.55 8.92 16.00
CA MET A 1 -6.98 7.73 15.54
C MET A 1 -7.75 7.13 14.43
N ARG A 2 -7.08 6.68 13.41
CA ARG A 2 -7.75 6.10 12.28
C ARG A 2 -8.11 4.67 12.56
N SER A 3 -9.19 4.21 11.96
CA SER A 3 -9.59 2.85 12.18
C SER A 3 -8.90 1.98 11.15
N ASN A 4 -8.85 0.69 11.41
CA ASN A 4 -8.27 -0.23 10.46
C ASN A 4 -9.11 -0.27 9.20
N ARG A 5 -10.38 0.10 9.31
CA ARG A 5 -11.23 0.10 8.17
C ARG A 5 -10.84 1.17 7.19
N ASP A 6 -10.41 2.35 7.67
CA ASP A 6 -10.00 3.42 6.79
C ASP A 6 -8.70 3.03 6.10
N LEU A 7 -7.78 2.41 6.82
CA LEU A 7 -6.54 1.97 6.23
C LEU A 7 -6.82 0.89 5.20
N ALA A 8 -7.70 -0.05 5.53
CA ALA A 8 -8.04 -1.14 4.62
C ALA A 8 -8.60 -0.61 3.31
N ALA A 9 -9.45 0.41 3.39
CA ALA A 9 -10.02 0.99 2.18
C ALA A 9 -8.94 1.63 1.32
N ARG A 10 -7.95 2.26 1.95
CA ARG A 10 -6.88 2.89 1.21
C ARG A 10 -5.94 1.87 0.60
N LEU A 11 -5.70 0.76 1.29
CA LEU A 11 -4.87 -0.31 0.73
C LEU A 11 -5.55 -0.82 -0.55
N ARG A 12 -6.88 -0.95 -0.51
CA ARG A 12 -7.61 -1.42 -1.66
C ARG A 12 -7.53 -0.41 -2.81
N GLU A 13 -7.62 0.88 -2.49
CA GLU A 13 -7.55 1.90 -3.53
C GLU A 13 -6.20 1.85 -4.25
N VAL A 14 -5.12 1.67 -3.54
CA VAL A 14 -3.80 1.59 -4.14
C VAL A 14 -3.73 0.34 -5.02
N ARG A 15 -4.22 -0.78 -4.50
CA ARG A 15 -4.16 -2.03 -5.25
C ARG A 15 -4.95 -1.92 -6.55
N VAL A 16 -6.14 -1.33 -6.49
CA VAL A 16 -6.95 -1.18 -7.68
C VAL A 16 -6.27 -0.24 -8.67
N ALA A 17 -5.63 0.81 -8.17
CA ALA A 17 -4.97 1.76 -9.06
C ALA A 17 -3.82 1.15 -9.84
N ILE A 18 -3.12 0.20 -9.24
CA ILE A 18 -1.97 -0.40 -9.89
C ILE A 18 -2.28 -1.72 -10.58
N TYR A 19 -3.04 -2.58 -9.93
CA TYR A 19 -3.27 -3.93 -10.42
C TYR A 19 -4.70 -4.19 -10.90
N GLY A 20 -5.58 -3.25 -10.69
CA GLY A 20 -6.97 -3.39 -11.14
C GLY A 20 -7.86 -4.05 -10.11
N VAL A 21 -9.12 -4.09 -10.41
CA VAL A 21 -10.12 -4.63 -9.50
C VAL A 21 -9.84 -6.07 -9.14
N HIS A 22 -9.30 -6.84 -10.06
CA HIS A 22 -9.05 -8.25 -9.82
C HIS A 22 -7.58 -8.54 -9.52
N GLY A 23 -6.82 -7.52 -9.14
CA GLY A 23 -5.39 -7.67 -8.97
C GLY A 23 -4.91 -8.12 -7.60
N GLY A 24 -5.83 -8.47 -6.70
CA GLY A 24 -5.44 -8.90 -5.37
C GLY A 24 -4.46 -10.06 -5.35
N PRO A 25 -4.73 -11.12 -6.11
CA PRO A 25 -3.82 -12.25 -6.12
C PRO A 25 -2.41 -11.90 -6.59
N GLU A 26 -2.31 -11.01 -7.55
CA GLU A 26 -1.02 -10.62 -8.06
C GLU A 26 -0.22 -9.85 -7.01
N LEU A 27 -0.85 -8.93 -6.32
CA LEU A 27 -0.19 -8.18 -5.27
C LEU A 27 0.20 -9.12 -4.14
N ALA A 28 -0.69 -10.04 -3.77
CA ALA A 28 -0.40 -10.98 -2.69
C ALA A 28 0.83 -11.79 -3.02
N ARG A 29 0.95 -12.23 -4.27
CA ARG A 29 2.08 -13.02 -4.68
C ARG A 29 3.35 -12.17 -4.58
N LEU A 30 3.28 -10.91 -4.95
CA LEU A 30 4.41 -10.05 -4.90
C LEU A 30 4.86 -9.86 -3.45
N LEU A 31 3.93 -9.83 -2.51
CA LEU A 31 4.24 -9.66 -1.11
C LEU A 31 4.57 -10.97 -0.41
N GLY A 32 4.48 -12.07 -1.13
CA GLY A 32 4.78 -13.38 -0.54
C GLY A 32 3.70 -13.88 0.38
N LEU A 33 2.45 -13.50 0.16
CA LEU A 33 1.33 -13.87 1.01
C LEU A 33 0.30 -14.68 0.27
N PRO A 34 -0.43 -15.54 0.97
CA PRO A 34 -1.60 -16.16 0.37
C PRO A 34 -2.61 -15.06 0.07
N TYR A 35 -3.36 -15.20 -1.01
CA TYR A 35 -4.34 -14.18 -1.36
C TYR A 35 -5.35 -13.96 -0.23
N ARG A 36 -5.77 -15.03 0.43
CA ARG A 36 -6.73 -14.90 1.50
C ARG A 36 -6.23 -13.97 2.60
N THR A 37 -4.94 -14.02 2.88
CA THR A 37 -4.35 -13.17 3.90
C THR A 37 -4.43 -11.71 3.46
N TRP A 38 -4.07 -11.42 2.21
CA TRP A 38 -4.15 -10.06 1.72
C TRP A 38 -5.62 -9.60 1.70
N PHE A 39 -6.51 -10.47 1.25
CA PHE A 39 -7.93 -10.14 1.20
C PHE A 39 -8.42 -9.71 2.58
N ASN A 40 -8.00 -10.40 3.62
CA ASN A 40 -8.42 -10.08 4.97
C ASN A 40 -7.94 -8.70 5.39
N TYR A 41 -6.75 -8.30 4.96
CA TYR A 41 -6.27 -6.96 5.30
C TYR A 41 -7.17 -5.90 4.65
N GLU A 42 -7.64 -6.16 3.45
CA GLU A 42 -8.54 -5.22 2.78
C GLU A 42 -9.92 -5.22 3.43
N GLN A 43 -10.21 -6.19 4.29
CA GLN A 43 -11.49 -6.23 4.98
C GLN A 43 -11.39 -5.62 6.38
N GLY A 44 -10.23 -5.13 6.76
CA GLY A 44 -10.07 -4.46 8.04
C GLY A 44 -9.29 -5.22 9.09
N ILE A 45 -8.81 -6.42 8.76
CA ILE A 45 -7.97 -7.16 9.70
C ILE A 45 -6.66 -6.43 9.79
N LYS A 46 -6.09 -6.33 10.96
CA LYS A 46 -4.90 -5.56 11.18
C LYS A 46 -3.72 -6.09 10.39
N ILE A 47 -3.04 -5.23 9.67
CA ILE A 47 -1.91 -5.63 8.85
C ILE A 47 -0.63 -5.44 9.66
N PRO A 48 0.24 -6.44 9.70
CA PRO A 48 1.50 -6.30 10.41
C PRO A 48 2.36 -5.23 9.79
N GLY A 49 3.14 -4.55 10.63
CA GLY A 49 3.96 -3.44 10.17
C GLY A 49 4.90 -3.81 9.03
N GLU A 50 5.55 -4.98 9.11
CA GLU A 50 6.50 -5.32 8.07
C GLU A 50 5.80 -5.60 6.74
N ILE A 51 4.57 -6.09 6.77
CA ILE A 51 3.83 -6.30 5.54
C ILE A 51 3.41 -4.95 4.96
N LEU A 52 3.02 -4.02 5.83
CA LEU A 52 2.64 -2.70 5.39
C LEU A 52 3.84 -1.99 4.76
N LEU A 53 5.03 -2.13 5.35
CA LEU A 53 6.22 -1.51 4.80
C LEU A 53 6.56 -2.14 3.44
N ALA A 54 6.42 -3.46 3.32
CA ALA A 54 6.67 -4.12 2.06
C ALA A 54 5.69 -3.63 0.99
N PHE A 55 4.45 -3.40 1.40
CA PHE A 55 3.43 -2.91 0.50
C PHE A 55 3.81 -1.50 0.00
N VAL A 56 4.25 -0.64 0.90
CA VAL A 56 4.63 0.71 0.54
C VAL A 56 5.80 0.70 -0.44
N VAL A 57 6.77 -0.17 -0.19
CA VAL A 57 7.93 -0.26 -1.07
C VAL A 57 7.52 -0.80 -2.44
N ALA A 58 6.68 -1.82 -2.44
CA ALA A 58 6.27 -2.46 -3.69
C ALA A 58 5.40 -1.56 -4.57
N THR A 59 4.58 -0.72 -3.95
CA THR A 59 3.61 0.05 -4.71
C THR A 59 3.96 1.51 -4.87
N GLY A 60 4.84 2.03 -4.03
CA GLY A 60 5.13 3.46 -4.05
C GLY A 60 4.05 4.28 -3.34
N ALA A 61 3.15 3.64 -2.61
CA ALA A 61 2.11 4.38 -1.92
C ALA A 61 2.72 5.28 -0.86
N ASP A 62 2.10 6.41 -0.64
CA ASP A 62 2.60 7.37 0.33
C ASP A 62 2.10 7.00 1.73
N PRO A 63 2.99 6.80 2.70
CA PRO A 63 2.58 6.41 4.04
C PRO A 63 1.65 7.42 4.70
N CYS A 64 1.87 8.70 4.45
CA CYS A 64 1.02 9.72 5.02
C CYS A 64 -0.39 9.61 4.49
N TRP A 65 -0.52 9.39 3.19
CA TRP A 65 -1.83 9.23 2.60
C TRP A 65 -2.50 7.98 3.13
N LEU A 66 -1.75 6.90 3.29
CA LEU A 66 -2.34 5.66 3.80
C LEU A 66 -2.86 5.86 5.22
N LEU A 67 -2.10 6.59 6.02
CA LEU A 67 -2.48 6.77 7.41
C LEU A 67 -3.59 7.79 7.59
N ASN A 68 -3.51 8.92 6.93
CA ASN A 68 -4.42 10.02 7.13
C ASN A 68 -5.33 10.39 5.98
N GLY A 69 -5.05 9.91 4.81
CA GLY A 69 -5.81 10.31 3.63
C GLY A 69 -5.41 11.66 3.10
N GLU A 70 -4.28 12.20 3.58
CA GLU A 70 -3.83 13.51 3.16
C GLU A 70 -2.70 13.41 2.16
N GLY A 71 -2.67 14.33 1.22
CA GLY A 71 -1.64 14.36 0.21
C GLY A 71 -1.91 13.40 -0.92
N PRO A 72 -0.95 13.19 -1.79
CA PRO A 72 -1.14 12.32 -2.94
C PRO A 72 -1.07 10.86 -2.54
N MET A 73 -1.76 10.00 -3.28
CA MET A 73 -1.80 8.58 -3.00
C MET A 73 -0.42 7.94 -3.15
N PHE A 74 0.38 8.38 -4.13
CA PHE A 74 1.70 7.83 -4.35
C PHE A 74 2.77 8.86 -4.05
N ARG A 75 3.93 8.37 -3.57
CA ARG A 75 5.01 9.28 -3.27
C ARG A 75 5.48 9.92 -4.54
N CYS A 76 5.90 11.14 -4.34
CA CYS A 76 6.36 11.85 -5.45
C CYS A 76 7.70 11.30 -5.78
N ARG A 77 7.92 10.89 -6.97
CA ARG A 77 9.07 10.27 -7.27
C ARG A 77 10.06 11.12 -7.48
N ARG A 78 10.71 11.48 -7.37
CA ARG A 78 11.56 12.30 -7.50
C ARG A 78 12.56 12.05 -7.88
N GLU A 79 12.50 11.73 -8.54
CA GLU A 79 13.40 11.71 -8.98
C GLU A 79 14.04 12.48 -8.39
N ALA A 80 13.55 12.88 -8.11
CA ALA A 80 14.02 13.77 -7.51
C ALA A 80 14.52 13.44 -6.36
N ASP A 81 14.43 12.46 -6.14
CA ASP A 81 14.91 12.08 -5.06
C ASP A 81 16.26 12.45 -5.06
N PRO A 82 16.61 13.35 -4.46
CA PRO A 82 17.89 13.83 -4.46
C PRO A 82 18.80 12.86 -3.95
N VAL A 83 18.43 12.27 -3.04
CA VAL A 83 19.24 11.37 -2.52
C VAL A 83 19.52 10.48 -3.43
N ALA A 84 18.59 10.13 -4.09
CA ALA A 84 18.72 9.21 -4.97
C ALA A 84 19.67 9.67 -5.89
N ARG A 85 19.76 10.83 -6.15
CA ARG A 85 20.53 11.22 -7.03
C ARG A 85 21.69 11.60 -6.56
N ILE A 86 21.85 11.69 -5.49
CA ILE A 86 22.92 12.11 -5.02
C ILE A 86 23.72 11.21 -4.97
N SER A 87 23.41 10.62 -4.88
CA SER A 87 23.99 9.74 -4.79
C SER A 87 24.49 9.62 -5.26
#